data_aeb0589625bb5473287411a51c2a1124
#
_entry.id   aeb0589625bb5473287411a51c2a1124
#
_cell.length_a   1.000
_cell.length_b   1.000
_cell.length_c   1.000
_cell.angle_alpha   90.00
_cell.angle_beta   90.00
_cell.angle_gamma   90.00
#
_symmetry.space_group_name_H-M   'P 1'
#
loop_
_entity.id
_entity.type
_entity.pdbx_description
1 polymer ?
#
loop_
_entity_poly.entity_id
_entity_poly.type
_entity_poly.pdbx_seq_one_letter_code
_entity_poly.pdbx_strand_id
1 'polypeptide(L)'
;MEVIVLTEDSGILLGIHRIVKDLDRETTRIGASYGLTFPQFMVLEALLHKDSMTVGEIKDTILSSNGTIPVIINNLVKLGMVRRTKDPEDHRRSVIELTEQGRELIERVCPENDRMFTERFGIWSTEEKKELLRMIAKYHKKFPNAEGRKNA
;
A
#
# COMPACT_ATOMS: atom_id res chain seq x y z
N MET A 1 0.62 40.52 8.58
CA MET A 1 0.59 39.15 8.03
C MET A 1 1.94 38.52 8.34
N GLU A 2 1.98 37.67 9.36
CA GLU A 2 3.19 36.94 9.69
C GLU A 2 3.51 35.98 8.53
N VAL A 3 4.69 36.14 7.95
CA VAL A 3 5.22 35.17 7.00
C VAL A 3 5.61 33.94 7.81
N ILE A 4 4.83 32.88 7.75
CA ILE A 4 5.21 31.60 8.34
C ILE A 4 6.40 31.08 7.52
N VAL A 5 7.59 31.26 8.07
CA VAL A 5 8.81 30.63 7.52
C VAL A 5 8.72 29.16 7.87
N LEU A 6 8.51 28.30 6.86
CA LEU A 6 8.57 26.86 7.04
C LEU A 6 9.97 26.46 7.48
N THR A 7 10.07 25.74 8.58
CA THR A 7 11.33 25.11 8.98
C THR A 7 11.72 24.02 7.98
N GLU A 8 12.99 23.63 7.95
CA GLU A 8 13.46 22.50 7.11
C GLU A 8 12.64 21.23 7.39
N ASP A 9 12.37 20.94 8.66
CA ASP A 9 11.55 19.78 9.07
C ASP A 9 10.12 19.85 8.51
N SER A 10 9.49 21.01 8.57
CA SER A 10 8.17 21.23 7.98
C SER A 10 8.20 21.09 6.45
N GLY A 11 9.28 21.57 5.83
CA GLY A 11 9.51 21.41 4.37
C GLY A 11 9.64 19.94 3.97
N ILE A 12 10.37 19.15 4.74
CA ILE A 12 10.51 17.69 4.54
C ILE A 12 9.14 17.02 4.65
N LEU A 13 8.39 17.30 5.73
CA LEU A 13 7.05 16.73 5.93
C LEU A 13 6.11 17.04 4.78
N LEU A 14 6.03 18.31 4.38
CA LEU A 14 5.18 18.75 3.26
C LEU A 14 5.62 18.13 1.93
N GLY A 15 6.93 18.04 1.70
CA GLY A 15 7.49 17.40 0.50
C GLY A 15 7.10 15.92 0.40
N ILE A 16 7.26 15.18 1.48
CA ILE A 16 6.85 13.75 1.55
C ILE A 16 5.35 13.61 1.31
N HIS A 17 4.51 14.41 1.97
CA HIS A 17 3.06 14.36 1.77
C HIS A 17 2.64 14.65 0.33
N ARG A 18 3.28 15.63 -0.32
CA ARG A 18 2.98 15.96 -1.72
C ARG A 18 3.36 14.83 -2.67
N ILE A 19 4.50 14.19 -2.46
CA ILE A 19 4.93 13.02 -3.24
C ILE A 19 3.92 11.89 -3.07
N VAL A 20 3.61 11.51 -1.83
CA VAL A 20 2.65 10.43 -1.55
C VAL A 20 1.28 10.74 -2.17
N LYS A 21 0.78 11.96 -2.02
CA LYS A 21 -0.51 12.37 -2.58
C LYS A 21 -0.53 12.31 -4.12
N ASP A 22 0.57 12.65 -4.78
CA ASP A 22 0.68 12.53 -6.24
C ASP A 22 0.65 11.05 -6.67
N LEU A 23 1.42 10.19 -6.02
CA LEU A 23 1.45 8.77 -6.31
C LEU A 23 0.09 8.10 -6.06
N ASP A 24 -0.56 8.39 -4.93
CA ASP A 24 -1.88 7.85 -4.59
C ASP A 24 -2.95 8.28 -5.60
N ARG A 25 -2.90 9.51 -6.08
CA ARG A 25 -3.80 10.00 -7.13
C ARG A 25 -3.62 9.21 -8.44
N GLU A 26 -2.38 8.99 -8.86
CA GLU A 26 -2.11 8.23 -10.08
C GLU A 26 -2.46 6.74 -9.92
N THR A 27 -2.14 6.13 -8.79
CA THR A 27 -2.56 4.76 -8.47
C THR A 27 -4.09 4.64 -8.48
N THR A 28 -4.79 5.62 -7.92
CA THR A 28 -6.26 5.68 -7.97
C THR A 28 -6.78 5.73 -9.41
N ARG A 29 -6.18 6.55 -10.25
CA ARG A 29 -6.55 6.67 -11.67
C ARG A 29 -6.32 5.35 -12.42
N ILE A 30 -5.18 4.71 -12.21
CA ILE A 30 -4.85 3.42 -12.83
C ILE A 30 -5.85 2.36 -12.34
N GLY A 31 -6.05 2.22 -11.04
CA GLY A 31 -7.01 1.26 -10.46
C GLY A 31 -8.42 1.46 -11.01
N ALA A 32 -8.89 2.71 -11.12
CA ALA A 32 -10.21 3.04 -11.63
C ALA A 32 -10.41 2.59 -13.08
N SER A 33 -9.37 2.61 -13.92
CA SER A 33 -9.43 2.10 -15.30
C SER A 33 -9.68 0.59 -15.39
N TYR A 34 -9.46 -0.14 -14.29
CA TYR A 34 -9.77 -1.56 -14.12
C TYR A 34 -10.98 -1.82 -13.21
N GLY A 35 -11.73 -0.78 -12.86
CA GLY A 35 -12.89 -0.89 -11.99
C GLY A 35 -12.58 -1.08 -10.51
N LEU A 36 -11.35 -0.76 -10.07
CA LEU A 36 -10.91 -0.86 -8.68
C LEU A 36 -10.87 0.51 -8.01
N THR A 37 -11.35 0.58 -6.77
CA THR A 37 -11.04 1.69 -5.88
C THR A 37 -9.60 1.58 -5.38
N PHE A 38 -9.02 2.68 -4.89
CA PHE A 38 -7.68 2.66 -4.30
C PHE A 38 -7.53 1.62 -3.17
N PRO A 39 -8.45 1.53 -2.17
CA PRO A 39 -8.35 0.51 -1.15
C PRO A 39 -8.47 -0.93 -1.67
N GLN A 40 -9.31 -1.17 -2.68
CA GLN A 40 -9.43 -2.48 -3.31
C GLN A 40 -8.13 -2.88 -4.00
N PHE A 41 -7.52 -1.96 -4.75
CA PHE A 41 -6.20 -2.18 -5.36
C PHE A 41 -5.16 -2.55 -4.31
N MET A 42 -5.07 -1.79 -3.23
CA MET A 42 -4.10 -2.02 -2.15
C MET A 42 -4.26 -3.40 -1.49
N VAL A 43 -5.51 -3.86 -1.28
CA VAL A 43 -5.77 -5.21 -0.73
C VAL A 43 -5.30 -6.29 -1.71
N LEU A 44 -5.66 -6.17 -2.98
CA LEU A 44 -5.29 -7.17 -3.99
C LEU A 44 -3.77 -7.22 -4.20
N GLU A 45 -3.10 -6.08 -4.22
CA GLU A 45 -1.64 -5.99 -4.34
C GLU A 45 -0.94 -6.65 -3.13
N ALA A 46 -1.40 -6.36 -1.91
CA ALA A 46 -0.85 -6.98 -0.71
C ALA A 46 -0.98 -8.51 -0.75
N LEU A 47 -2.13 -9.02 -1.20
CA LEU A 47 -2.37 -10.46 -1.36
C LEU A 47 -1.55 -11.08 -2.50
N LEU A 48 -1.23 -10.32 -3.55
CA LEU A 48 -0.34 -10.80 -4.60
C LEU A 48 1.06 -11.07 -4.07
N HIS A 49 1.55 -10.24 -3.15
CA HIS A 49 2.89 -10.38 -2.58
C HIS A 49 2.99 -11.40 -1.43
N LYS A 50 1.91 -11.63 -0.67
CA LYS A 50 1.92 -12.48 0.52
C LYS A 50 1.08 -13.76 0.42
N ASP A 51 0.49 -14.03 -0.74
CA ASP A 51 -0.39 -15.16 -1.06
C ASP A 51 -1.66 -15.24 -0.20
N SER A 52 -1.54 -15.19 1.12
CA SER A 52 -2.67 -15.20 2.06
C SER A 52 -2.40 -14.29 3.26
N MET A 53 -3.44 -13.64 3.74
CA MET A 53 -3.35 -12.73 4.89
C MET A 53 -4.61 -12.82 5.73
N THR A 54 -4.46 -12.69 7.05
CA THR A 54 -5.61 -12.43 7.93
C THR A 54 -6.12 -11.01 7.74
N VAL A 55 -7.35 -10.76 8.15
CA VAL A 55 -7.92 -9.39 8.13
C VAL A 55 -7.08 -8.40 8.93
N GLY A 56 -6.51 -8.85 10.07
CA GLY A 56 -5.62 -8.03 10.89
C GLY A 56 -4.32 -7.68 10.16
N GLU A 57 -3.69 -8.64 9.47
CA GLU A 57 -2.48 -8.40 8.69
C GLU A 57 -2.73 -7.45 7.52
N ILE A 58 -3.87 -7.58 6.83
CA ILE A 58 -4.27 -6.64 5.78
C ILE A 58 -4.40 -5.23 6.35
N LYS A 59 -5.09 -5.10 7.49
CA LYS A 59 -5.26 -3.82 8.17
C LYS A 59 -3.93 -3.17 8.57
N ASP A 60 -2.98 -3.97 9.05
CA ASP A 60 -1.65 -3.49 9.45
C ASP A 60 -0.78 -3.11 8.24
N THR A 61 -0.93 -3.82 7.12
CA THR A 61 -0.12 -3.62 5.91
C THR A 61 -0.63 -2.43 5.09
N ILE A 62 -1.95 -2.26 5.00
CA ILE A 62 -2.55 -1.19 4.24
C ILE A 62 -2.69 0.04 5.13
N LEU A 63 -1.96 1.09 4.78
CA LEU A 63 -1.97 2.39 5.45
C LEU A 63 -3.28 3.17 5.22
N SER A 64 -4.40 2.50 5.06
CA SER A 64 -5.68 3.16 4.96
C SER A 64 -6.35 3.25 6.32
N SER A 65 -6.94 4.39 6.58
CA SER A 65 -7.67 4.67 7.80
C SER A 65 -8.82 3.66 8.04
N ASN A 66 -8.59 2.72 8.95
CA ASN A 66 -9.54 2.48 10.01
C ASN A 66 -10.97 2.07 9.66
N GLY A 67 -11.34 0.86 9.97
CA GLY A 67 -12.72 0.43 10.07
C GLY A 67 -13.37 -0.01 8.77
N THR A 68 -12.85 0.38 7.62
CA THR A 68 -13.40 0.04 6.31
C THR A 68 -12.83 -1.24 5.70
N ILE A 69 -11.73 -1.79 6.22
CA ILE A 69 -11.09 -3.01 5.68
C ILE A 69 -12.07 -4.19 5.61
N PRO A 70 -12.86 -4.52 6.64
CA PRO A 70 -13.86 -5.57 6.53
C PRO A 70 -14.88 -5.34 5.41
N VAL A 71 -15.30 -4.10 5.20
CA VAL A 71 -16.23 -3.72 4.11
C VAL A 71 -15.59 -3.91 2.76
N ILE A 72 -14.33 -3.48 2.59
CA ILE A 72 -13.55 -3.64 1.35
C ILE A 72 -13.39 -5.12 1.03
N ILE A 73 -13.01 -5.94 2.00
CA ILE A 73 -12.86 -7.39 1.82
C ILE A 73 -14.19 -8.02 1.42
N ASN A 74 -15.30 -7.69 2.10
CA ASN A 74 -16.62 -8.20 1.76
C ASN A 74 -17.02 -7.83 0.33
N ASN A 75 -16.73 -6.62 -0.11
CA ASN A 75 -16.99 -6.20 -1.48
C ASN A 75 -16.13 -6.99 -2.49
N LEU A 76 -14.86 -7.22 -2.19
CA LEU A 76 -13.98 -8.04 -3.03
C LEU A 76 -14.41 -9.51 -3.08
N VAL A 77 -14.93 -10.05 -1.98
CA VAL A 77 -15.56 -11.40 -1.97
C VAL A 77 -16.78 -11.43 -2.89
N LYS A 78 -17.68 -10.45 -2.81
CA LYS A 78 -18.85 -10.35 -3.68
C LYS A 78 -18.48 -10.20 -5.15
N LEU A 79 -17.40 -9.51 -5.46
CA LEU A 79 -16.88 -9.36 -6.83
C LEU A 79 -16.13 -10.61 -7.32
N GLY A 80 -15.94 -11.62 -6.47
CA GLY A 80 -15.21 -12.84 -6.82
C GLY A 80 -13.69 -12.66 -6.96
N MET A 81 -13.12 -11.59 -6.42
CA MET A 81 -11.69 -11.30 -6.51
C MET A 81 -10.87 -11.93 -5.40
N VAL A 82 -11.48 -12.13 -4.23
CA VAL A 82 -10.89 -12.81 -3.08
C VAL A 82 -11.85 -13.84 -2.51
N ARG A 83 -11.32 -14.82 -1.80
CA ARG A 83 -12.07 -15.78 -1.02
C ARG A 83 -11.64 -15.72 0.44
N ARG A 84 -12.59 -16.06 1.31
CA ARG A 84 -12.37 -16.15 2.74
C ARG A 84 -12.38 -17.62 3.16
N THR A 85 -11.32 -18.06 3.80
CA THR A 85 -11.19 -19.40 4.39
C THR A 85 -10.89 -19.30 5.86
N LYS A 86 -11.04 -20.40 6.60
CA LYS A 86 -10.61 -20.47 8.01
C LYS A 86 -9.11 -20.72 8.08
N ASP A 87 -8.45 -20.04 9.04
CA ASP A 87 -7.05 -20.30 9.33
C ASP A 87 -6.90 -21.75 9.83
N PRO A 88 -6.00 -22.57 9.21
CA PRO A 88 -5.75 -23.93 9.66
C PRO A 88 -5.23 -24.03 11.09
N GLU A 89 -4.50 -23.03 11.57
CA GLU A 89 -3.91 -23.00 12.93
C GLU A 89 -4.88 -22.45 13.97
N ASP A 90 -5.75 -21.50 13.61
CA ASP A 90 -6.76 -20.93 14.49
C ASP A 90 -8.07 -20.69 13.74
N HIS A 91 -9.01 -21.63 13.86
CA HIS A 91 -10.32 -21.58 13.20
C HIS A 91 -11.19 -20.37 13.56
N ARG A 92 -10.80 -19.57 14.54
CA ARG A 92 -11.45 -18.31 14.89
C ARG A 92 -11.03 -17.16 13.98
N ARG A 93 -9.94 -17.34 13.22
CA ARG A 93 -9.43 -16.36 12.27
C ARG A 93 -9.88 -16.69 10.86
N SER A 94 -10.12 -15.65 10.07
CA SER A 94 -10.31 -15.77 8.64
C SER A 94 -9.03 -15.40 7.90
N VAL A 95 -8.71 -16.20 6.89
CA VAL A 95 -7.63 -15.95 5.94
C VAL A 95 -8.24 -15.51 4.63
N ILE A 96 -7.69 -14.50 4.04
CA ILE A 96 -8.10 -13.93 2.75
C ILE A 96 -7.04 -14.30 1.70
N GLU A 97 -7.50 -14.77 0.57
CA GLU A 97 -6.66 -15.17 -0.56
C GLU A 97 -7.23 -14.63 -1.86
N LEU A 98 -6.37 -14.40 -2.85
CA LEU A 98 -6.82 -14.11 -4.22
C LEU A 98 -7.53 -15.34 -4.81
N THR A 99 -8.61 -15.09 -5.53
CA THR A 99 -9.14 -16.05 -6.50
C THR A 99 -8.28 -15.99 -7.76
N GLU A 100 -8.45 -16.96 -8.69
CA GLU A 100 -7.80 -16.89 -10.00
C GLU A 100 -8.16 -15.58 -10.73
N GLN A 101 -9.44 -15.20 -10.72
CA GLN A 101 -9.91 -13.95 -11.31
C GLN A 101 -9.26 -12.71 -10.66
N GLY A 102 -9.15 -12.69 -9.34
CA GLY A 102 -8.48 -11.60 -8.62
C GLY A 102 -6.99 -11.53 -8.94
N ARG A 103 -6.31 -12.67 -9.03
CA ARG A 103 -4.90 -12.76 -9.41
C ARG A 103 -4.67 -12.24 -10.82
N GLU A 104 -5.43 -12.71 -11.79
CA GLU A 104 -5.33 -12.27 -13.18
C GLU A 104 -5.54 -10.74 -13.30
N LEU A 105 -6.48 -10.19 -12.56
CA LEU A 105 -6.74 -8.75 -12.56
C LEU A 105 -5.56 -7.98 -12.00
N ILE A 106 -5.09 -8.32 -10.80
CA ILE A 106 -4.04 -7.54 -10.13
C ILE A 106 -2.68 -7.67 -10.86
N GLU A 107 -2.39 -8.82 -11.46
CA GLU A 107 -1.20 -9.04 -12.29
C GLU A 107 -1.20 -8.18 -13.57
N ARG A 108 -2.36 -7.72 -14.02
CA ARG A 108 -2.47 -6.74 -15.12
C ARG A 108 -2.32 -5.31 -14.66
N VAL A 109 -2.79 -4.98 -13.46
CA VAL A 109 -2.79 -3.62 -12.92
C VAL A 109 -1.42 -3.24 -12.37
N CYS A 110 -0.76 -4.12 -11.62
CA CYS A 110 0.51 -3.85 -10.95
C CYS A 110 1.60 -3.36 -11.91
N PRO A 111 1.83 -3.93 -13.10
CA PRO A 111 2.86 -3.44 -14.02
C PRO A 111 2.65 -2.00 -14.49
N GLU A 112 1.39 -1.55 -14.64
CA GLU A 112 1.10 -0.15 -14.97
C GLU A 112 1.45 0.78 -13.79
N ASN A 113 1.11 0.36 -12.59
CA ASN A 113 1.44 1.11 -11.39
C ASN A 113 2.96 1.19 -11.16
N ASP A 114 3.68 0.10 -11.35
CA ASP A 114 5.14 0.05 -11.26
C ASP A 114 5.82 0.94 -12.30
N ARG A 115 5.26 0.99 -13.51
CA ARG A 115 5.75 1.88 -14.58
C ARG A 115 5.56 3.34 -14.18
N MET A 116 4.43 3.69 -13.61
CA MET A 116 4.18 5.04 -13.08
C MET A 116 5.20 5.43 -12.02
N PHE A 117 5.51 4.54 -11.07
CA PHE A 117 6.57 4.78 -10.09
C PHE A 117 7.94 4.96 -10.74
N THR A 118 8.27 4.15 -11.73
CA THR A 118 9.52 4.25 -12.48
C THR A 118 9.64 5.61 -13.18
N GLU A 119 8.57 6.09 -13.79
CA GLU A 119 8.54 7.42 -14.43
C GLU A 119 8.70 8.55 -13.40
N ARG A 120 7.95 8.50 -12.30
CA ARG A 120 7.98 9.53 -11.25
C ARG A 120 9.37 9.62 -10.60
N PHE A 121 9.94 8.49 -10.22
CA PHE A 121 11.24 8.44 -9.57
C PHE A 121 12.42 8.47 -10.57
N GLY A 122 12.15 8.40 -11.85
CA GLY A 122 13.15 8.52 -12.91
C GLY A 122 13.83 9.89 -12.99
N ILE A 123 13.27 10.92 -12.33
CA ILE A 123 13.89 12.24 -12.18
C ILE A 123 15.16 12.20 -11.32
N TRP A 124 15.31 11.18 -10.47
CA TRP A 124 16.46 11.01 -9.60
C TRP A 124 17.48 10.02 -10.18
N SER A 125 18.76 10.35 -10.04
CA SER A 125 19.84 9.43 -10.37
C SER A 125 19.82 8.18 -9.47
N THR A 126 20.55 7.15 -9.88
CA THR A 126 20.70 5.95 -9.06
C THR A 126 21.30 6.26 -7.69
N GLU A 127 22.28 7.17 -7.64
CA GLU A 127 22.92 7.61 -6.41
C GLU A 127 21.96 8.37 -5.49
N GLU A 128 21.17 9.27 -6.05
CA GLU A 128 20.13 10.00 -5.30
C GLU A 128 19.08 9.07 -4.72
N LYS A 129 18.64 8.07 -5.49
CA LYS A 129 17.71 7.04 -5.00
C LYS A 129 18.29 6.24 -3.84
N LYS A 130 19.55 5.82 -3.95
CA LYS A 130 20.26 5.09 -2.86
C LYS A 130 20.37 5.94 -1.60
N GLU A 131 20.71 7.22 -1.75
CA GLU A 131 20.79 8.14 -0.60
C GLU A 131 19.44 8.37 0.05
N LEU A 132 18.37 8.57 -0.72
CA LEU A 132 17.01 8.68 -0.21
C LEU A 132 16.59 7.43 0.56
N LEU A 133 16.84 6.24 0.00
CA LEU A 133 16.55 4.96 0.66
C LEU A 133 17.34 4.82 1.97
N ARG A 134 18.60 5.26 2.00
CA ARG A 134 19.42 5.27 3.20
C ARG A 134 18.83 6.17 4.30
N MET A 135 18.37 7.36 3.92
CA MET A 135 17.73 8.29 4.85
C MET A 135 16.42 7.74 5.41
N ILE A 136 15.59 7.15 4.55
CA ILE A 136 14.34 6.48 4.95
C ILE A 136 14.63 5.33 5.92
N ALA A 137 15.61 4.48 5.61
CA ALA A 137 16.01 3.37 6.47
C ALA A 137 16.52 3.86 7.84
N LYS A 138 17.28 4.95 7.88
CA LYS A 138 17.74 5.60 9.13
C LYS A 138 16.55 6.04 10.00
N TYR A 139 15.53 6.63 9.39
CA TYR A 139 14.30 7.03 10.09
C TYR A 139 13.60 5.81 10.70
N HIS A 140 13.35 4.77 9.89
CA HIS A 140 12.64 3.58 10.35
C HIS A 140 13.40 2.77 11.39
N LYS A 141 14.73 2.80 11.38
CA LYS A 141 15.54 2.17 12.43
C LYS A 141 15.29 2.81 13.80
N LYS A 142 15.07 4.12 13.84
CA LYS A 142 14.78 4.86 15.09
C LYS A 142 13.30 4.81 15.46
N PHE A 143 12.43 4.88 14.46
CA PHE A 143 10.98 4.91 14.61
C PHE A 143 10.36 3.79 13.79
N PRO A 144 10.42 2.53 14.28
CA PRO A 144 9.91 1.38 13.53
C PRO A 144 8.39 1.48 13.35
N ASN A 145 7.92 1.16 12.14
CA ASN A 145 6.50 1.01 11.86
C ASN A 145 5.92 -0.23 12.57
N ALA A 146 4.60 -0.43 12.47
CA ALA A 146 3.91 -1.53 13.13
C ALA A 146 4.45 -2.93 12.72
N GLU A 147 4.95 -3.07 11.50
CA GLU A 147 5.56 -4.32 11.01
C GLU A 147 6.93 -4.59 11.67
N GLY A 148 7.74 -3.56 11.87
CA GLY A 148 9.05 -3.68 12.54
C GLY A 148 8.95 -4.01 14.03
N ARG A 149 7.81 -3.74 14.67
CA ARG A 149 7.58 -4.08 16.09
C ARG A 149 7.30 -5.56 16.33
N LYS A 150 6.86 -6.31 15.32
CA LYS A 150 6.60 -7.76 15.44
C LYS A 150 7.86 -8.62 15.29
N ASN A 151 8.94 -8.05 14.76
CA ASN A 151 10.22 -8.74 14.52
C ASN A 151 11.33 -8.29 15.47
N ALA A 152 11.04 -7.46 16.43
CA ALA A 152 11.90 -7.05 17.52
C ALA A 152 11.42 -7.68 18.84
#